data_0fca76c84e559f9e7d10f50cd40ec3ef
#
_entry.id   0fca76c84e559f9e7d10f50cd40ec3ef
#
_cell.length_a   1.000
_cell.length_b   1.000
_cell.length_c   1.000
_cell.angle_alpha   90.00
_cell.angle_beta   90.00
_cell.angle_gamma   90.00
#
_symmetry.space_group_name_H-M   'P 1'
#
loop_
_entity.id
_entity.type
_entity.pdbx_description
1 polymer ?
#
loop_
_entity_poly.entity_id
_entity_poly.type
_entity_poly.pdbx_seq_one_letter_code
_entity_poly.pdbx_strand_id
1 'polypeptide(L)'
;MAFDFDVTGNTKLDTSGFTNGISSMTVAAGNLIADFVKSASSKMAELVTSSVDIGASFETALAKVSTIADTSKVSVGDLNKQILDTSGSMGVAAADIAEAAYQAISAGQDTANAVAFAGQASKLAAAGFTSSSSAVDILTTALNAYGLSADQATHVSDVLLTTQNLGKTSVDELSSSMGKVIPLAAAYGVTVENLSSGLAVMTANGIATAEATTYTKSMLNELGDAGSTVGKILQKQTGKSFAQLNAEGKSLGDVLQILYQSVGGSSTAFAGLWSSVEAGTGALSLASGGAEHFNDVLSQMQNSAGATETAYETMTDTFQHKVETMQTAAQNFGITLYDSLESSLSDATQWGTDCLTQLTTALSEGGPEAMLAAAGEIISDLAAGIAEQLPGLMQTGVDIITQLTQSLTDAMPAMLDTAGEVLGTLAQGIIDNLPELIVCAALIISELVNYLGDHADDIMDKGVQFVESIITGITAALPQLITSAAGLIAKWAAALIAHLPDILKCGAAMLTTLVDGIIRSIENLAEAALACIAKLVGVWDGNMDEFGHIGENIVQGIINGIAGMWGKPVSYTHLRAHETVLDL
;
A
#
# COMPACT_ATOMS: atom_id res chain seq x y z
N MET A 1 35.04 -34.99 70.19
CA MET A 1 33.94 -34.06 70.46
C MET A 1 33.23 -33.85 69.14
N ALA A 2 32.16 -34.60 68.94
CA ALA A 2 31.28 -34.46 67.83
C ALA A 2 30.26 -33.36 68.16
N PHE A 3 30.14 -32.32 67.34
CA PHE A 3 29.07 -31.37 67.45
C PHE A 3 27.98 -31.79 66.46
N ASP A 4 26.89 -32.28 67.07
CA ASP A 4 25.64 -32.56 66.38
C ASP A 4 24.88 -31.27 66.26
N PHE A 5 24.65 -30.77 64.98
CA PHE A 5 23.80 -29.65 64.72
C PHE A 5 22.53 -30.18 64.06
N ASP A 6 21.47 -30.28 64.84
CA ASP A 6 20.12 -30.55 64.35
C ASP A 6 19.48 -29.22 63.92
N VAL A 7 19.41 -29.00 62.61
CA VAL A 7 18.71 -27.84 62.03
C VAL A 7 17.34 -28.30 61.54
N THR A 8 16.36 -28.27 62.43
CA THR A 8 14.95 -28.40 62.07
C THR A 8 14.45 -26.99 61.60
N GLY A 9 14.67 -26.69 60.34
CA GLY A 9 14.12 -25.48 59.66
C GLY A 9 12.68 -25.72 59.24
N ASN A 10 11.72 -25.17 60.01
CA ASN A 10 10.33 -25.06 59.59
C ASN A 10 10.23 -23.92 58.56
N THR A 11 10.45 -24.20 57.29
CA THR A 11 10.19 -23.26 56.18
C THR A 11 8.69 -23.18 55.91
N LYS A 12 8.01 -22.26 56.60
CA LYS A 12 6.74 -21.77 56.07
C LYS A 12 7.04 -20.94 54.82
N LEU A 13 6.80 -21.51 53.63
CA LEU A 13 6.77 -20.74 52.40
C LEU A 13 5.64 -19.72 52.54
N ASP A 14 5.98 -18.44 52.66
CA ASP A 14 5.01 -17.36 52.55
C ASP A 14 4.63 -17.21 51.06
N THR A 15 3.53 -17.85 50.66
CA THR A 15 2.99 -17.79 49.31
C THR A 15 2.17 -16.53 49.06
N SER A 16 2.03 -15.65 50.06
CA SER A 16 1.23 -14.43 49.92
C SER A 16 1.79 -13.48 48.85
N GLY A 17 3.10 -13.35 48.73
CA GLY A 17 3.75 -12.57 47.67
C GLY A 17 3.51 -13.15 46.28
N PHE A 18 3.48 -14.47 46.16
CA PHE A 18 3.24 -15.15 44.89
C PHE A 18 1.77 -15.07 44.46
N THR A 19 0.83 -15.25 45.37
CA THR A 19 -0.61 -15.10 45.12
C THR A 19 -0.99 -13.65 44.81
N ASN A 20 -0.39 -12.66 45.48
CA ASN A 20 -0.58 -11.24 45.15
C ASN A 20 0.04 -10.87 43.83
N GLY A 21 1.18 -11.47 43.47
CA GLY A 21 1.81 -11.32 42.15
C GLY A 21 0.93 -11.87 41.02
N ILE A 22 0.36 -13.06 41.21
CA ILE A 22 -0.58 -13.65 40.22
C ILE A 22 -1.85 -12.80 40.11
N SER A 23 -2.42 -12.35 41.23
CA SER A 23 -3.59 -11.44 41.20
C SER A 23 -3.31 -10.14 40.48
N SER A 24 -2.14 -9.54 40.70
CA SER A 24 -1.71 -8.33 40.00
C SER A 24 -1.50 -8.57 38.51
N MET A 25 -0.94 -9.72 38.11
CA MET A 25 -0.78 -10.12 36.71
C MET A 25 -2.14 -10.38 36.04
N THR A 26 -3.09 -10.99 36.75
CA THR A 26 -4.44 -11.25 36.25
C THR A 26 -5.21 -9.95 36.02
N VAL A 27 -5.10 -8.98 36.94
CA VAL A 27 -5.71 -7.64 36.80
C VAL A 27 -5.02 -6.87 35.68
N ALA A 28 -3.69 -6.91 35.59
CA ALA A 28 -2.95 -6.28 34.50
C ALA A 28 -3.29 -6.89 33.13
N ALA A 29 -3.39 -8.21 33.04
CA ALA A 29 -3.84 -8.90 31.82
C ALA A 29 -5.29 -8.56 31.48
N GLY A 30 -6.18 -8.47 32.46
CA GLY A 30 -7.57 -8.04 32.28
C GLY A 30 -7.67 -6.60 31.75
N ASN A 31 -6.87 -5.69 32.29
CA ASN A 31 -6.81 -4.31 31.83
C ASN A 31 -6.21 -4.21 30.42
N LEU A 32 -5.13 -4.96 30.12
CA LEU A 32 -4.55 -5.04 28.79
C LEU A 32 -5.54 -5.57 27.75
N ILE A 33 -6.32 -6.59 28.11
CA ILE A 33 -7.37 -7.12 27.23
C ILE A 33 -8.48 -6.08 27.03
N ALA A 34 -8.93 -5.41 28.10
CA ALA A 34 -9.95 -4.37 28.00
C ALA A 34 -9.48 -3.16 27.18
N ASP A 35 -8.24 -2.73 27.37
CA ASP A 35 -7.63 -1.64 26.60
C ASP A 35 -7.39 -2.07 25.14
N PHE A 36 -7.01 -3.32 24.91
CA PHE A 36 -6.90 -3.87 23.55
C PHE A 36 -8.26 -3.92 22.86
N VAL A 37 -9.31 -4.43 23.50
CA VAL A 37 -10.68 -4.49 22.94
C VAL A 37 -11.20 -3.09 22.66
N LYS A 38 -11.01 -2.14 23.58
CA LYS A 38 -11.42 -0.74 23.38
C LYS A 38 -10.63 -0.08 22.26
N SER A 39 -9.33 -0.30 22.19
CA SER A 39 -8.46 0.20 21.12
C SER A 39 -8.84 -0.45 19.78
N ALA A 40 -9.07 -1.77 19.76
CA ALA A 40 -9.50 -2.49 18.57
C ALA A 40 -10.88 -2.01 18.07
N SER A 41 -11.85 -1.79 18.97
CA SER A 41 -13.17 -1.29 18.57
C SER A 41 -13.12 0.15 18.05
N SER A 42 -12.31 1.02 18.64
CA SER A 42 -12.13 2.39 18.12
C SER A 42 -11.40 2.40 16.77
N LYS A 43 -10.39 1.55 16.58
CA LYS A 43 -9.68 1.39 15.32
C LYS A 43 -10.55 0.73 14.24
N MET A 44 -11.44 -0.17 14.61
CA MET A 44 -12.41 -0.74 13.68
C MET A 44 -13.42 0.32 13.21
N ALA A 45 -13.93 1.16 14.10
CA ALA A 45 -14.81 2.26 13.73
C ALA A 45 -14.10 3.29 12.84
N GLU A 46 -12.84 3.61 13.12
CA GLU A 46 -11.99 4.46 12.29
C GLU A 46 -11.76 3.82 10.90
N LEU A 47 -11.49 2.51 10.85
CA LEU A 47 -11.32 1.76 9.61
C LEU A 47 -12.60 1.80 8.76
N VAL A 48 -13.76 1.53 9.35
CA VAL A 48 -15.05 1.55 8.62
C VAL A 48 -15.33 2.95 8.08
N THR A 49 -15.14 4.00 8.88
CA THR A 49 -15.34 5.38 8.42
C THR A 49 -14.38 5.74 7.28
N SER A 50 -13.09 5.40 7.42
CA SER A 50 -12.10 5.61 6.37
C SER A 50 -12.41 4.80 5.11
N SER A 51 -12.92 3.56 5.26
CA SER A 51 -13.31 2.72 4.14
C SER A 51 -14.50 3.28 3.36
N VAL A 52 -15.47 3.91 4.04
CA VAL A 52 -16.60 4.58 3.38
C VAL A 52 -16.11 5.76 2.54
N ASP A 53 -15.23 6.61 3.08
CA ASP A 53 -14.69 7.75 2.36
C ASP A 53 -13.85 7.33 1.14
N ILE A 54 -12.97 6.34 1.31
CA ILE A 54 -12.10 5.82 0.26
C ILE A 54 -12.95 5.07 -0.80
N GLY A 55 -13.89 4.23 -0.36
CA GLY A 55 -14.78 3.47 -1.23
C GLY A 55 -15.67 4.38 -2.07
N ALA A 56 -16.33 5.36 -1.47
CA ALA A 56 -17.16 6.33 -2.18
C ALA A 56 -16.37 7.20 -3.17
N SER A 57 -15.12 7.54 -2.84
CA SER A 57 -14.21 8.23 -3.75
C SER A 57 -13.87 7.37 -4.95
N PHE A 58 -13.54 6.11 -4.72
CA PHE A 58 -13.23 5.15 -5.76
C PHE A 58 -14.46 4.82 -6.62
N GLU A 59 -15.63 4.58 -6.01
CA GLU A 59 -16.90 4.38 -6.71
C GLU A 59 -17.18 5.55 -7.68
N THR A 60 -17.00 6.79 -7.20
CA THR A 60 -17.16 7.99 -8.03
C THR A 60 -16.18 7.99 -9.22
N ALA A 61 -14.92 7.61 -9.00
CA ALA A 61 -13.92 7.53 -10.06
C ALA A 61 -14.26 6.40 -11.06
N LEU A 62 -14.68 5.24 -10.59
CA LEU A 62 -15.12 4.12 -11.41
C LEU A 62 -16.39 4.46 -12.21
N ALA A 63 -17.34 5.17 -11.59
CA ALA A 63 -18.54 5.65 -12.27
C ALA A 63 -18.17 6.60 -13.43
N LYS A 64 -17.21 7.52 -13.25
CA LYS A 64 -16.71 8.35 -14.34
C LYS A 64 -16.15 7.51 -15.50
N VAL A 65 -15.29 6.53 -15.21
CA VAL A 65 -14.78 5.59 -16.22
C VAL A 65 -15.95 4.93 -16.97
N SER A 66 -16.94 4.43 -16.22
CA SER A 66 -18.11 3.74 -16.76
C SER A 66 -18.96 4.61 -17.69
N THR A 67 -18.92 5.94 -17.55
CA THR A 67 -19.68 6.86 -18.44
C THR A 67 -19.17 6.86 -19.88
N ILE A 68 -17.91 6.53 -20.12
CA ILE A 68 -17.24 6.59 -21.43
C ILE A 68 -16.68 5.23 -21.87
N ALA A 69 -16.59 4.27 -20.97
CA ALA A 69 -16.09 2.93 -21.26
C ALA A 69 -17.07 2.12 -22.10
N ASP A 70 -16.56 1.32 -23.02
CA ASP A 70 -17.34 0.32 -23.75
C ASP A 70 -17.55 -0.91 -22.84
N THR A 71 -18.60 -0.85 -22.03
CA THR A 71 -18.94 -1.92 -21.07
C THR A 71 -19.39 -3.22 -21.73
N SER A 72 -19.60 -3.25 -23.03
CA SER A 72 -19.82 -4.48 -23.79
C SER A 72 -18.52 -5.27 -24.01
N LYS A 73 -17.37 -4.60 -23.99
CA LYS A 73 -16.04 -5.24 -24.11
C LYS A 73 -15.47 -5.64 -22.76
N VAL A 74 -15.58 -4.74 -21.77
CA VAL A 74 -15.07 -4.98 -20.41
C VAL A 74 -16.16 -4.58 -19.43
N SER A 75 -16.64 -5.50 -18.61
CA SER A 75 -17.66 -5.19 -17.61
C SER A 75 -17.14 -4.21 -16.55
N VAL A 76 -18.05 -3.48 -15.88
CA VAL A 76 -17.68 -2.57 -14.79
C VAL A 76 -16.98 -3.33 -13.66
N GLY A 77 -17.43 -4.56 -13.36
CA GLY A 77 -16.78 -5.42 -12.36
C GLY A 77 -15.37 -5.85 -12.75
N ASP A 78 -15.12 -6.11 -14.05
CA ASP A 78 -13.76 -6.42 -14.53
C ASP A 78 -12.86 -5.17 -14.50
N LEU A 79 -13.42 -3.98 -14.83
CA LEU A 79 -12.69 -2.71 -14.70
C LEU A 79 -12.32 -2.44 -13.23
N ASN A 80 -13.27 -2.61 -12.30
CA ASN A 80 -13.03 -2.51 -10.86
C ASN A 80 -11.84 -3.40 -10.46
N LYS A 81 -11.92 -4.68 -10.80
CA LYS A 81 -10.87 -5.65 -10.47
C LYS A 81 -9.52 -5.27 -11.07
N GLN A 82 -9.46 -4.93 -12.37
CA GLN A 82 -8.21 -4.53 -13.03
C GLN A 82 -7.58 -3.28 -12.39
N ILE A 83 -8.41 -2.30 -12.02
CA ILE A 83 -7.93 -1.08 -11.35
C ILE A 83 -7.36 -1.40 -9.98
N LEU A 84 -8.05 -2.22 -9.16
CA LEU A 84 -7.57 -2.63 -7.84
C LEU A 84 -6.30 -3.47 -7.92
N ASP A 85 -6.21 -4.41 -8.86
CA ASP A 85 -5.02 -5.22 -9.09
C ASP A 85 -3.81 -4.34 -9.50
N THR A 86 -4.04 -3.37 -10.41
CA THR A 86 -3.01 -2.42 -10.85
C THR A 86 -2.59 -1.49 -9.71
N SER A 87 -3.53 -0.95 -8.97
CA SER A 87 -3.31 -0.13 -7.78
C SER A 87 -2.44 -0.86 -6.76
N GLY A 88 -2.82 -2.09 -6.39
CA GLY A 88 -2.09 -2.89 -5.41
C GLY A 88 -0.67 -3.25 -5.86
N SER A 89 -0.48 -3.56 -7.14
CA SER A 89 0.84 -3.91 -7.69
C SER A 89 1.79 -2.72 -7.80
N MET A 90 1.25 -1.52 -7.96
CA MET A 90 2.03 -0.29 -8.20
C MET A 90 2.16 0.61 -6.97
N GLY A 91 1.41 0.37 -5.91
CA GLY A 91 1.37 1.26 -4.75
C GLY A 91 0.73 2.63 -5.05
N VAL A 92 -0.14 2.71 -6.06
CA VAL A 92 -0.84 3.93 -6.48
C VAL A 92 -2.31 3.81 -6.11
N ALA A 93 -2.92 4.87 -5.59
CA ALA A 93 -4.31 4.85 -5.17
C ALA A 93 -5.26 4.41 -6.31
N ALA A 94 -6.24 3.55 -6.02
CA ALA A 94 -7.15 3.01 -7.03
C ALA A 94 -7.93 4.11 -7.77
N ALA A 95 -8.30 5.19 -7.07
CA ALA A 95 -8.96 6.34 -7.69
C ALA A 95 -8.08 7.05 -8.72
N ASP A 96 -6.75 7.12 -8.50
CA ASP A 96 -5.80 7.74 -9.45
C ASP A 96 -5.61 6.86 -10.68
N ILE A 97 -5.57 5.53 -10.52
CA ILE A 97 -5.56 4.58 -11.66
C ILE A 97 -6.86 4.68 -12.46
N ALA A 98 -8.01 4.80 -11.78
CA ALA A 98 -9.30 4.99 -12.45
C ALA A 98 -9.34 6.31 -13.22
N GLU A 99 -8.87 7.42 -12.64
CA GLU A 99 -8.80 8.71 -13.32
C GLU A 99 -7.85 8.66 -14.54
N ALA A 100 -6.70 8.02 -14.42
CA ALA A 100 -5.77 7.81 -15.52
C ALA A 100 -6.39 6.95 -16.65
N ALA A 101 -7.14 5.91 -16.29
CA ALA A 101 -7.88 5.09 -17.26
C ALA A 101 -9.02 5.89 -17.94
N TYR A 102 -9.75 6.72 -17.18
CA TYR A 102 -10.73 7.64 -17.75
C TYR A 102 -10.10 8.57 -18.80
N GLN A 103 -8.98 9.20 -18.47
CA GLN A 103 -8.28 10.10 -19.39
C GLN A 103 -7.78 9.34 -20.63
N ALA A 104 -7.27 8.13 -20.47
CA ALA A 104 -6.83 7.29 -21.57
C ALA A 104 -7.99 6.98 -22.55
N ILE A 105 -9.16 6.55 -22.02
CA ILE A 105 -10.35 6.29 -22.85
C ILE A 105 -10.84 7.58 -23.52
N SER A 106 -10.89 8.68 -22.78
CA SER A 106 -11.27 9.99 -23.29
C SER A 106 -10.37 10.47 -24.44
N ALA A 107 -9.08 10.10 -24.39
CA ALA A 107 -8.11 10.37 -25.45
C ALA A 107 -8.14 9.34 -26.59
N GLY A 108 -9.08 8.39 -26.59
CA GLY A 108 -9.32 7.45 -27.68
C GLY A 108 -8.67 6.08 -27.49
N GLN A 109 -8.12 5.75 -26.32
CA GLN A 109 -7.65 4.39 -26.04
C GLN A 109 -8.82 3.42 -25.88
N ASP A 110 -8.64 2.19 -26.36
CA ASP A 110 -9.67 1.14 -26.20
C ASP A 110 -9.85 0.78 -24.72
N THR A 111 -11.11 0.65 -24.28
CA THR A 111 -11.45 0.28 -22.90
C THR A 111 -10.69 -0.96 -22.41
N ALA A 112 -10.48 -1.95 -23.29
CA ALA A 112 -9.77 -3.17 -22.93
C ALA A 112 -8.30 -2.96 -22.54
N ASN A 113 -7.69 -1.89 -23.00
CA ASN A 113 -6.28 -1.56 -22.76
C ASN A 113 -6.10 -0.40 -21.76
N ALA A 114 -7.19 0.29 -21.41
CA ALA A 114 -7.11 1.56 -20.70
C ALA A 114 -6.45 1.46 -19.32
N VAL A 115 -6.73 0.39 -18.56
CA VAL A 115 -6.14 0.18 -17.23
C VAL A 115 -4.66 -0.20 -17.34
N ALA A 116 -4.31 -1.07 -18.30
CA ALA A 116 -2.90 -1.40 -18.55
C ALA A 116 -2.10 -0.16 -19.01
N PHE A 117 -2.72 0.67 -19.85
CA PHE A 117 -2.14 1.96 -20.27
C PHE A 117 -1.97 2.92 -19.09
N ALA A 118 -2.96 3.02 -18.20
CA ALA A 118 -2.87 3.81 -16.97
C ALA A 118 -1.73 3.32 -16.06
N GLY A 119 -1.54 1.99 -15.97
CA GLY A 119 -0.39 1.40 -15.28
C GLY A 119 0.94 1.83 -15.90
N GLN A 120 1.07 1.76 -17.22
CA GLN A 120 2.30 2.21 -17.91
C GLN A 120 2.54 3.72 -17.72
N ALA A 121 1.49 4.53 -17.78
CA ALA A 121 1.60 5.95 -17.49
C ALA A 121 2.03 6.23 -16.05
N SER A 122 1.54 5.46 -15.08
CA SER A 122 1.94 5.56 -13.68
C SER A 122 3.41 5.15 -13.47
N LYS A 123 3.92 4.15 -14.20
CA LYS A 123 5.35 3.82 -14.22
C LYS A 123 6.20 4.99 -14.73
N LEU A 124 5.80 5.57 -15.85
CA LEU A 124 6.49 6.77 -16.39
C LEU A 124 6.41 7.95 -15.41
N ALA A 125 5.27 8.13 -14.75
CA ALA A 125 5.10 9.18 -13.75
C ALA A 125 6.06 9.02 -12.57
N ALA A 126 6.18 7.81 -12.03
CA ALA A 126 7.10 7.51 -10.93
C ALA A 126 8.58 7.65 -11.37
N ALA A 127 8.94 7.09 -12.52
CA ALA A 127 10.30 7.15 -13.06
C ALA A 127 10.71 8.58 -13.49
N GLY A 128 9.76 9.35 -14.01
CA GLY A 128 9.97 10.70 -14.54
C GLY A 128 9.63 11.84 -13.57
N PHE A 129 9.27 11.54 -12.32
CA PHE A 129 8.93 12.51 -11.28
C PHE A 129 7.78 13.45 -11.69
N THR A 130 6.74 12.91 -12.31
CA THR A 130 5.56 13.65 -12.75
C THR A 130 4.26 13.02 -12.25
N SER A 131 3.10 13.57 -12.59
CA SER A 131 1.81 12.97 -12.28
C SER A 131 1.38 11.93 -13.32
N SER A 132 0.58 10.93 -12.89
CA SER A 132 -0.02 9.96 -13.82
C SER A 132 -0.85 10.66 -14.92
N SER A 133 -1.52 11.76 -14.59
CA SER A 133 -2.28 12.57 -15.54
C SER A 133 -1.37 13.18 -16.62
N SER A 134 -0.25 13.81 -16.24
CA SER A 134 0.73 14.36 -17.19
C SER A 134 1.34 13.28 -18.07
N ALA A 135 1.60 12.10 -17.50
CA ALA A 135 2.12 10.96 -18.26
C ALA A 135 1.08 10.43 -19.26
N VAL A 136 -0.19 10.29 -18.85
CA VAL A 136 -1.29 9.91 -19.78
C VAL A 136 -1.41 10.91 -20.93
N ASP A 137 -1.38 12.22 -20.64
CA ASP A 137 -1.54 13.26 -21.64
C ASP A 137 -0.45 13.21 -22.71
N ILE A 138 0.82 13.14 -22.31
CA ILE A 138 1.92 13.07 -23.28
C ILE A 138 1.94 11.75 -24.06
N LEU A 139 1.68 10.62 -23.40
CA LEU A 139 1.64 9.32 -24.07
C LEU A 139 0.50 9.25 -25.09
N THR A 140 -0.70 9.65 -24.71
CA THR A 140 -1.86 9.67 -25.63
C THR A 140 -1.66 10.64 -26.77
N THR A 141 -1.09 11.81 -26.51
CA THR A 141 -0.73 12.78 -27.55
C THR A 141 0.25 12.20 -28.55
N ALA A 142 1.30 11.52 -28.09
CA ALA A 142 2.28 10.89 -28.96
C ALA A 142 1.67 9.73 -29.76
N LEU A 143 0.99 8.79 -29.09
CA LEU A 143 0.37 7.64 -29.75
C LEU A 143 -0.63 8.08 -30.82
N ASN A 144 -1.51 9.03 -30.51
CA ASN A 144 -2.51 9.52 -31.44
C ASN A 144 -1.88 10.23 -32.65
N ALA A 145 -0.90 11.10 -32.42
CA ALA A 145 -0.27 11.85 -33.50
C ALA A 145 0.55 10.97 -34.44
N TYR A 146 1.24 9.97 -33.91
CA TYR A 146 2.04 9.04 -34.69
C TYR A 146 1.24 7.83 -35.21
N GLY A 147 -0.05 7.70 -34.84
CA GLY A 147 -0.89 6.57 -35.22
C GLY A 147 -0.40 5.26 -34.61
N LEU A 148 0.19 5.30 -33.42
CA LEU A 148 0.72 4.16 -32.69
C LEU A 148 -0.39 3.49 -31.86
N SER A 149 -0.29 2.18 -31.68
CA SER A 149 -1.20 1.41 -30.82
C SER A 149 -0.80 1.48 -29.33
N ALA A 150 -1.70 1.13 -28.44
CA ALA A 150 -1.50 1.20 -26.98
C ALA A 150 -0.27 0.41 -26.48
N ASP A 151 0.07 -0.69 -27.13
CA ASP A 151 1.26 -1.50 -26.82
C ASP A 151 2.59 -0.75 -27.05
N GLN A 152 2.58 0.31 -27.87
CA GLN A 152 3.75 1.18 -28.06
C GLN A 152 3.93 2.21 -26.95
N ALA A 153 3.03 2.28 -25.97
CA ALA A 153 3.14 3.21 -24.84
C ALA A 153 4.43 2.99 -24.04
N THR A 154 4.86 1.75 -23.87
CA THR A 154 6.13 1.42 -23.20
C THR A 154 7.32 2.00 -23.95
N HIS A 155 7.37 1.82 -25.28
CA HIS A 155 8.43 2.40 -26.11
C HIS A 155 8.46 3.94 -26.03
N VAL A 156 7.31 4.59 -26.15
CA VAL A 156 7.22 6.06 -26.03
C VAL A 156 7.65 6.53 -24.63
N SER A 157 7.24 5.80 -23.57
CA SER A 157 7.67 6.06 -22.19
C SER A 157 9.19 6.01 -22.05
N ASP A 158 9.83 4.99 -22.62
CA ASP A 158 11.28 4.79 -22.58
C ASP A 158 12.02 5.94 -23.28
N VAL A 159 11.51 6.38 -24.44
CA VAL A 159 12.06 7.53 -25.19
C VAL A 159 11.92 8.82 -24.38
N LEU A 160 10.76 9.08 -23.77
CA LEU A 160 10.52 10.29 -22.98
C LEU A 160 11.41 10.34 -21.73
N LEU A 161 11.54 9.22 -21.02
CA LEU A 161 12.42 9.14 -19.87
C LEU A 161 13.90 9.30 -20.27
N THR A 162 14.30 8.69 -21.39
CA THR A 162 15.64 8.87 -21.93
C THR A 162 15.89 10.33 -22.35
N THR A 163 14.87 11.03 -22.85
CA THR A 163 14.96 12.46 -23.13
C THR A 163 15.26 13.28 -21.86
N GLN A 164 14.59 12.96 -20.76
CA GLN A 164 14.89 13.57 -19.45
C GLN A 164 16.32 13.27 -19.01
N ASN A 165 16.80 12.04 -19.19
CA ASN A 165 18.12 11.60 -18.72
C ASN A 165 19.27 12.19 -19.53
N LEU A 166 19.08 12.43 -20.83
CA LEU A 166 20.10 12.99 -21.73
C LEU A 166 20.01 14.51 -21.87
N GLY A 167 18.84 15.08 -21.61
CA GLY A 167 18.60 16.51 -21.64
C GLY A 167 18.60 17.13 -20.25
N LYS A 168 18.45 18.45 -20.22
CA LYS A 168 18.18 19.21 -19.01
C LYS A 168 16.69 19.59 -18.99
N THR A 169 15.85 18.58 -18.82
CA THR A 169 14.39 18.65 -18.88
C THR A 169 13.77 17.64 -17.92
N SER A 170 12.46 17.67 -17.78
CA SER A 170 11.69 16.65 -17.03
C SER A 170 10.52 16.14 -17.89
N VAL A 171 10.00 14.95 -17.55
CA VAL A 171 8.79 14.41 -18.22
C VAL A 171 7.61 15.37 -18.06
N ASP A 172 7.52 16.09 -16.95
CA ASP A 172 6.47 17.09 -16.72
C ASP A 172 6.58 18.29 -17.67
N GLU A 173 7.80 18.82 -17.84
CA GLU A 173 8.06 19.89 -18.82
C GLU A 173 7.82 19.44 -20.26
N LEU A 174 8.18 18.18 -20.59
CA LEU A 174 7.90 17.59 -21.89
C LEU A 174 6.39 17.46 -22.10
N SER A 175 5.63 16.96 -21.12
CA SER A 175 4.17 16.85 -21.20
C SER A 175 3.51 18.20 -21.48
N SER A 176 3.91 19.23 -20.75
CA SER A 176 3.34 20.58 -20.91
C SER A 176 3.69 21.27 -22.23
N SER A 177 4.75 20.81 -22.93
CA SER A 177 5.34 21.51 -24.07
C SER A 177 5.22 20.74 -25.39
N MET A 178 5.50 19.43 -25.42
CA MET A 178 5.66 18.64 -26.65
C MET A 178 4.37 18.51 -27.47
N GLY A 179 3.19 18.59 -26.85
CA GLY A 179 1.91 18.56 -27.54
C GLY A 179 1.79 19.60 -28.66
N LYS A 180 2.58 20.68 -28.61
CA LYS A 180 2.62 21.73 -29.64
C LYS A 180 3.42 21.36 -30.89
N VAL A 181 4.33 20.36 -30.79
CA VAL A 181 5.25 20.00 -31.88
C VAL A 181 5.06 18.56 -32.36
N ILE A 182 4.60 17.63 -31.50
CA ILE A 182 4.39 16.22 -31.83
C ILE A 182 3.54 16.06 -33.13
N PRO A 183 2.35 16.69 -33.27
CA PRO A 183 1.55 16.51 -34.51
C PRO A 183 2.27 16.97 -35.76
N LEU A 184 3.06 18.05 -35.67
CA LEU A 184 3.84 18.55 -36.77
C LEU A 184 5.01 17.62 -37.13
N ALA A 185 5.72 17.13 -36.15
CA ALA A 185 6.80 16.18 -36.35
C ALA A 185 6.30 14.91 -37.02
N ALA A 186 5.19 14.34 -36.52
CA ALA A 186 4.54 13.18 -37.13
C ALA A 186 4.12 13.45 -38.59
N ALA A 187 3.53 14.61 -38.89
CA ALA A 187 3.12 14.97 -40.23
C ALA A 187 4.30 15.06 -41.25
N TYR A 188 5.49 15.41 -40.78
CA TYR A 188 6.69 15.42 -41.61
C TYR A 188 7.51 14.12 -41.56
N GLY A 189 7.02 13.11 -40.89
CA GLY A 189 7.70 11.82 -40.76
C GLY A 189 8.95 11.84 -39.84
N VAL A 190 9.05 12.85 -38.97
CA VAL A 190 10.06 12.89 -37.92
C VAL A 190 9.61 11.98 -36.80
N THR A 191 10.36 10.90 -36.53
CA THR A 191 10.01 9.91 -35.50
C THR A 191 10.08 10.50 -34.10
N VAL A 192 9.45 9.86 -33.11
CA VAL A 192 9.46 10.31 -31.72
C VAL A 192 10.89 10.36 -31.17
N GLU A 193 11.75 9.43 -31.56
CA GLU A 193 13.17 9.40 -31.16
C GLU A 193 13.94 10.60 -31.74
N ASN A 194 13.73 10.92 -33.01
CA ASN A 194 14.37 12.10 -33.64
C ASN A 194 13.93 13.41 -33.00
N LEU A 195 12.62 13.55 -32.73
CA LEU A 195 12.07 14.70 -32.03
C LEU A 195 12.66 14.83 -30.62
N SER A 196 12.65 13.75 -29.86
CA SER A 196 13.16 13.66 -28.48
C SER A 196 14.66 13.92 -28.42
N SER A 197 15.44 13.39 -29.38
CA SER A 197 16.87 13.69 -29.50
C SER A 197 17.13 15.18 -29.70
N GLY A 198 16.34 15.82 -30.54
CA GLY A 198 16.44 17.28 -30.76
C GLY A 198 16.18 18.07 -29.47
N LEU A 199 15.15 17.70 -28.73
CA LEU A 199 14.83 18.35 -27.44
C LEU A 199 15.91 18.08 -26.39
N ALA A 200 16.41 16.84 -26.29
CA ALA A 200 17.49 16.50 -25.37
C ALA A 200 18.75 17.32 -25.65
N VAL A 201 19.19 17.41 -26.91
CA VAL A 201 20.38 18.20 -27.28
C VAL A 201 20.17 19.69 -27.00
N MET A 202 19.00 20.27 -27.35
CA MET A 202 18.73 21.68 -27.09
C MET A 202 18.70 22.00 -25.60
N THR A 203 18.05 21.17 -24.80
CA THR A 203 17.94 21.41 -23.35
C THR A 203 19.26 21.17 -22.65
N ALA A 204 20.06 20.18 -23.06
CA ALA A 204 21.44 20.00 -22.58
C ALA A 204 22.32 21.23 -22.86
N ASN A 205 22.09 21.92 -23.97
CA ASN A 205 22.75 23.18 -24.32
C ASN A 205 22.19 24.42 -23.57
N GLY A 206 21.23 24.22 -22.64
CA GLY A 206 20.70 25.27 -21.77
C GLY A 206 19.48 26.00 -22.30
N ILE A 207 18.85 25.55 -23.40
CA ILE A 207 17.59 26.07 -23.87
C ILE A 207 16.47 25.47 -23.03
N ALA A 208 15.57 26.32 -22.49
CA ALA A 208 14.45 25.79 -21.68
C ALA A 208 13.52 24.90 -22.54
N THR A 209 12.90 23.88 -21.97
CA THR A 209 12.09 22.87 -22.67
C THR A 209 10.99 23.49 -23.53
N ALA A 210 10.27 24.49 -23.01
CA ALA A 210 9.21 25.19 -23.74
C ALA A 210 9.76 25.97 -24.95
N GLU A 211 10.95 26.56 -24.82
CA GLU A 211 11.64 27.26 -25.92
C GLU A 211 12.18 26.25 -26.94
N ALA A 212 12.83 25.18 -26.50
CA ALA A 212 13.31 24.10 -27.37
C ALA A 212 12.16 23.53 -28.24
N THR A 213 11.00 23.32 -27.63
CA THR A 213 9.78 22.91 -28.34
C THR A 213 9.33 23.94 -29.39
N THR A 214 9.34 25.21 -29.02
CA THR A 214 8.99 26.31 -29.95
C THR A 214 9.99 26.44 -31.12
N TYR A 215 11.27 26.33 -30.81
CA TYR A 215 12.34 26.37 -31.81
C TYR A 215 12.26 25.17 -32.76
N THR A 216 12.03 23.97 -32.21
CA THR A 216 11.81 22.77 -33.02
C THR A 216 10.59 22.92 -33.93
N LYS A 217 9.47 23.44 -33.43
CA LYS A 217 8.27 23.68 -34.20
C LYS A 217 8.55 24.66 -35.37
N SER A 218 9.24 25.78 -35.10
CA SER A 218 9.58 26.76 -36.12
C SER A 218 10.53 26.16 -37.16
N MET A 219 11.54 25.42 -36.72
CA MET A 219 12.50 24.73 -37.60
C MET A 219 11.82 23.68 -38.48
N LEU A 220 10.93 22.84 -37.94
CA LEU A 220 10.21 21.82 -38.71
C LEU A 220 9.26 22.47 -39.75
N ASN A 221 8.61 23.58 -39.42
CA ASN A 221 7.79 24.32 -40.39
C ASN A 221 8.61 24.78 -41.57
N GLU A 222 9.80 25.35 -41.34
CA GLU A 222 10.65 25.82 -42.44
C GLU A 222 11.26 24.67 -43.25
N LEU A 223 11.65 23.57 -42.60
CA LEU A 223 12.14 22.35 -43.27
C LEU A 223 11.05 21.69 -44.13
N GLY A 224 9.82 21.67 -43.63
CA GLY A 224 8.67 21.10 -44.34
C GLY A 224 8.13 21.95 -45.50
N ASP A 225 8.41 23.26 -45.50
CA ASP A 225 8.01 24.15 -46.59
C ASP A 225 9.02 24.10 -47.76
N ALA A 226 8.62 23.46 -48.85
CA ALA A 226 9.43 23.43 -50.09
C ALA A 226 9.71 24.83 -50.68
N GLY A 227 8.91 25.84 -50.34
CA GLY A 227 9.10 27.24 -50.73
C GLY A 227 10.11 28.03 -49.90
N SER A 228 10.46 27.53 -48.71
CA SER A 228 11.43 28.13 -47.80
C SER A 228 12.85 28.10 -48.39
N THR A 229 13.76 28.90 -47.84
CA THR A 229 15.18 28.88 -48.24
C THR A 229 15.80 27.50 -47.96
N VAL A 230 15.57 26.95 -46.79
CA VAL A 230 16.12 25.63 -46.38
C VAL A 230 15.51 24.50 -47.22
N GLY A 231 14.19 24.53 -47.49
CA GLY A 231 13.53 23.54 -48.33
C GLY A 231 14.07 23.53 -49.78
N LYS A 232 14.31 24.74 -50.38
CA LYS A 232 14.94 24.86 -51.68
C LYS A 232 16.39 24.34 -51.71
N ILE A 233 17.14 24.58 -50.67
CA ILE A 233 18.53 24.07 -50.56
C ILE A 233 18.50 22.54 -50.48
N LEU A 234 17.65 21.94 -49.62
CA LEU A 234 17.50 20.48 -49.55
C LEU A 234 17.16 19.87 -50.90
N GLN A 235 16.17 20.43 -51.60
CA GLN A 235 15.79 19.99 -52.94
C GLN A 235 16.95 20.11 -53.96
N LYS A 236 17.73 21.18 -53.87
CA LYS A 236 18.87 21.40 -54.76
C LYS A 236 20.03 20.42 -54.45
N GLN A 237 20.31 20.16 -53.18
CA GLN A 237 21.46 19.35 -52.77
C GLN A 237 21.18 17.82 -52.86
N THR A 238 19.93 17.42 -52.62
CA THR A 238 19.56 16.00 -52.48
C THR A 238 18.57 15.49 -53.52
N GLY A 239 17.89 16.40 -54.23
CA GLY A 239 16.78 16.08 -55.13
C GLY A 239 15.48 15.76 -54.40
N LYS A 240 15.43 15.94 -53.07
CA LYS A 240 14.36 15.42 -52.19
C LYS A 240 13.84 16.50 -51.24
N SER A 241 12.58 16.37 -50.88
CA SER A 241 11.99 17.15 -49.79
C SER A 241 12.42 16.62 -48.42
N PHE A 242 12.22 17.42 -47.37
CA PHE A 242 12.47 17.04 -45.99
C PHE A 242 11.73 15.72 -45.59
N ALA A 243 10.44 15.63 -45.91
CA ALA A 243 9.65 14.41 -45.63
C ALA A 243 10.18 13.19 -46.39
N GLN A 244 10.68 13.33 -47.60
CA GLN A 244 11.29 12.23 -48.34
C GLN A 244 12.61 11.77 -47.72
N LEU A 245 13.43 12.72 -47.20
CA LEU A 245 14.67 12.39 -46.50
C LEU A 245 14.38 11.61 -45.20
N ASN A 246 13.38 12.04 -44.42
CA ASN A 246 12.93 11.33 -43.23
C ASN A 246 12.43 9.91 -43.54
N ALA A 247 11.63 9.76 -44.62
CA ALA A 247 11.13 8.46 -45.08
C ALA A 247 12.26 7.49 -45.51
N GLU A 248 13.43 8.00 -45.90
CA GLU A 248 14.64 7.23 -46.21
C GLU A 248 15.52 6.98 -44.99
N GLY A 249 15.07 7.36 -43.78
CA GLY A 249 15.77 7.13 -42.51
C GLY A 249 16.87 8.15 -42.21
N LYS A 250 16.91 9.30 -42.92
CA LYS A 250 17.81 10.40 -42.55
C LYS A 250 17.37 11.01 -41.23
N SER A 251 18.29 11.15 -40.29
CA SER A 251 18.05 11.83 -39.04
C SER A 251 17.89 13.34 -39.24
N LEU A 252 17.27 14.00 -38.27
CA LEU A 252 17.21 15.46 -38.24
C LEU A 252 18.62 16.07 -38.24
N GLY A 253 19.59 15.44 -37.53
CA GLY A 253 21.00 15.81 -37.52
C GLY A 253 21.63 15.72 -38.92
N ASP A 254 21.37 14.64 -39.67
CA ASP A 254 21.86 14.48 -41.07
C ASP A 254 21.32 15.57 -41.98
N VAL A 255 20.03 15.91 -41.87
CA VAL A 255 19.40 16.96 -42.67
C VAL A 255 20.00 18.34 -42.37
N LEU A 256 20.19 18.65 -41.08
CA LEU A 256 20.83 19.91 -40.68
C LEU A 256 22.30 19.97 -41.11
N GLN A 257 23.02 18.84 -41.10
CA GLN A 257 24.38 18.77 -41.61
C GLN A 257 24.48 19.05 -43.12
N ILE A 258 23.55 18.56 -43.91
CA ILE A 258 23.46 18.88 -45.36
C ILE A 258 23.31 20.42 -45.55
N LEU A 259 22.44 21.04 -44.77
CA LEU A 259 22.24 22.49 -44.82
C LEU A 259 23.49 23.25 -44.33
N TYR A 260 24.12 22.81 -43.26
CA TYR A 260 25.33 23.41 -42.69
C TYR A 260 26.51 23.36 -43.67
N GLN A 261 26.67 22.23 -44.35
CA GLN A 261 27.68 22.03 -45.38
C GLN A 261 27.40 22.91 -46.62
N SER A 262 26.12 23.12 -46.96
CA SER A 262 25.75 23.96 -48.11
C SER A 262 26.23 25.41 -48.05
N VAL A 263 26.52 25.89 -46.83
CA VAL A 263 27.06 27.23 -46.55
C VAL A 263 28.52 27.20 -46.12
N GLY A 264 29.23 26.12 -46.44
CA GLY A 264 30.67 25.93 -46.13
C GLY A 264 30.99 25.83 -44.65
N GLY A 265 30.05 25.38 -43.80
CA GLY A 265 30.26 25.20 -42.36
C GLY A 265 30.25 26.50 -41.55
N SER A 266 29.78 27.61 -42.11
CA SER A 266 29.70 28.89 -41.40
C SER A 266 28.44 28.98 -40.55
N SER A 267 28.57 29.05 -39.22
CA SER A 267 27.46 29.20 -38.29
C SER A 267 26.61 30.46 -38.56
N THR A 268 27.25 31.58 -38.91
CA THR A 268 26.53 32.82 -39.24
C THR A 268 25.72 32.67 -40.53
N ALA A 269 26.33 32.07 -41.58
CA ALA A 269 25.62 31.84 -42.83
C ALA A 269 24.51 30.80 -42.65
N PHE A 270 24.72 29.76 -41.83
CA PHE A 270 23.73 28.76 -41.51
C PHE A 270 22.52 29.36 -40.77
N ALA A 271 22.75 30.19 -39.74
CA ALA A 271 21.69 30.90 -39.03
C ALA A 271 20.90 31.81 -39.98
N GLY A 272 21.55 32.42 -40.98
CA GLY A 272 20.93 33.26 -42.00
C GLY A 272 20.09 32.52 -43.06
N LEU A 273 20.09 31.16 -43.07
CA LEU A 273 19.21 30.38 -43.95
C LEU A 273 17.76 30.37 -43.46
N TRP A 274 17.56 30.61 -42.19
CA TRP A 274 16.26 30.52 -41.55
C TRP A 274 15.54 31.86 -41.53
N SER A 275 14.23 31.83 -41.74
CA SER A 275 13.42 33.05 -41.77
C SER A 275 13.07 33.56 -40.39
N SER A 276 13.02 32.65 -39.40
CA SER A 276 12.79 32.99 -37.98
C SER A 276 14.04 32.80 -37.14
N VAL A 277 14.18 33.64 -36.12
CA VAL A 277 15.30 33.56 -35.16
C VAL A 277 15.20 32.26 -34.37
N GLU A 278 13.99 31.86 -34.03
CA GLU A 278 13.68 30.62 -33.30
C GLU A 278 14.15 29.39 -34.08
N ALA A 279 13.82 29.27 -35.35
CA ALA A 279 14.24 28.19 -36.23
C ALA A 279 15.76 28.16 -36.39
N GLY A 280 16.37 29.33 -36.60
CA GLY A 280 17.83 29.46 -36.74
C GLY A 280 18.58 29.09 -35.47
N THR A 281 18.09 29.51 -34.29
CA THR A 281 18.67 29.18 -33.00
C THR A 281 18.56 27.69 -32.70
N GLY A 282 17.38 27.09 -32.92
CA GLY A 282 17.17 25.65 -32.74
C GLY A 282 18.08 24.84 -33.67
N ALA A 283 18.08 25.15 -34.95
CA ALA A 283 18.91 24.46 -35.93
C ALA A 283 20.41 24.58 -35.63
N LEU A 284 20.88 25.76 -35.22
CA LEU A 284 22.28 25.99 -34.86
C LEU A 284 22.66 25.21 -33.58
N SER A 285 21.76 25.16 -32.60
CA SER A 285 21.98 24.36 -31.37
C SER A 285 22.18 22.88 -31.69
N LEU A 286 21.39 22.33 -32.63
CA LEU A 286 21.52 20.93 -33.06
C LEU A 286 22.74 20.69 -33.96
N ALA A 287 23.09 21.67 -34.81
CA ALA A 287 24.21 21.56 -35.74
C ALA A 287 25.57 21.85 -35.09
N SER A 288 25.63 22.52 -33.93
CA SER A 288 26.88 22.97 -33.30
C SER A 288 27.79 21.83 -32.87
N GLY A 289 27.22 20.66 -32.49
CA GLY A 289 27.97 19.43 -32.18
C GLY A 289 28.22 18.54 -33.42
N GLY A 290 27.73 18.94 -34.59
CA GLY A 290 27.73 18.15 -35.82
C GLY A 290 26.65 17.07 -35.82
N ALA A 291 26.43 16.43 -36.97
CA ALA A 291 25.46 15.34 -37.11
C ALA A 291 25.82 14.13 -36.20
N GLU A 292 27.11 13.91 -35.97
CA GLU A 292 27.60 12.81 -35.15
C GLU A 292 27.04 12.90 -33.71
N HIS A 293 27.16 14.04 -33.06
CA HIS A 293 26.64 14.23 -31.71
C HIS A 293 25.11 14.01 -31.62
N PHE A 294 24.36 14.56 -32.58
CA PHE A 294 22.91 14.32 -32.65
C PHE A 294 22.60 12.82 -32.84
N ASN A 295 23.33 12.16 -33.73
CA ASN A 295 23.12 10.74 -34.05
C ASN A 295 23.53 9.83 -32.88
N ASP A 296 24.51 10.21 -32.06
CA ASP A 296 24.85 9.50 -30.83
C ASP A 296 23.69 9.57 -29.83
N VAL A 297 23.09 10.75 -29.65
CA VAL A 297 21.89 10.89 -28.80
C VAL A 297 20.71 10.12 -29.39
N LEU A 298 20.50 10.17 -30.71
CA LEU A 298 19.46 9.40 -31.40
C LEU A 298 19.66 7.88 -31.22
N SER A 299 20.88 7.41 -31.29
CA SER A 299 21.21 5.99 -31.05
C SER A 299 20.84 5.58 -29.62
N GLN A 300 21.07 6.43 -28.62
CA GLN A 300 20.65 6.17 -27.25
C GLN A 300 19.12 6.15 -27.11
N MET A 301 18.38 7.05 -27.80
CA MET A 301 16.93 7.02 -27.85
C MET A 301 16.38 5.73 -28.48
N GLN A 302 16.98 5.29 -29.59
CA GLN A 302 16.62 4.03 -30.27
C GLN A 302 16.90 2.77 -29.42
N ASN A 303 17.86 2.86 -28.52
CA ASN A 303 18.23 1.80 -27.59
C ASN A 303 17.68 2.01 -26.17
N SER A 304 16.64 2.82 -26.02
CA SER A 304 16.05 3.18 -24.72
C SER A 304 15.18 2.08 -24.09
N ALA A 305 14.95 0.98 -24.81
CA ALA A 305 14.05 -0.09 -24.35
C ALA A 305 14.35 -0.54 -22.92
N GLY A 306 13.32 -0.52 -22.06
CA GLY A 306 13.40 -0.87 -20.64
C GLY A 306 13.86 0.27 -19.73
N ALA A 307 14.11 1.47 -20.25
CA ALA A 307 14.57 2.60 -19.43
C ALA A 307 13.55 2.96 -18.33
N THR A 308 12.25 2.99 -18.68
CA THR A 308 11.17 3.29 -17.73
C THR A 308 11.05 2.20 -16.67
N GLU A 309 11.10 0.93 -17.07
CA GLU A 309 11.01 -0.19 -16.13
C GLU A 309 12.18 -0.18 -15.14
N THR A 310 13.41 -0.06 -15.62
CA THR A 310 14.61 -0.01 -14.77
C THR A 310 14.59 1.17 -13.79
N ALA A 311 14.16 2.34 -14.25
CA ALA A 311 14.03 3.51 -13.39
C ALA A 311 12.89 3.33 -12.37
N TYR A 312 11.77 2.77 -12.80
CA TYR A 312 10.63 2.44 -11.93
C TYR A 312 11.05 1.44 -10.86
N GLU A 313 11.70 0.33 -11.21
CA GLU A 313 12.21 -0.65 -10.25
C GLU A 313 13.16 0.01 -9.23
N THR A 314 14.05 0.88 -9.69
CA THR A 314 14.97 1.62 -8.80
C THR A 314 14.20 2.52 -7.82
N MET A 315 13.16 3.21 -8.27
CA MET A 315 12.32 4.08 -7.43
C MET A 315 11.46 3.27 -6.45
N THR A 316 10.98 2.09 -6.87
CA THR A 316 10.12 1.23 -6.06
C THR A 316 10.89 0.38 -5.05
N ASP A 317 12.19 0.14 -5.24
CA ASP A 317 13.01 -0.56 -4.26
C ASP A 317 13.42 0.33 -3.08
N THR A 318 12.63 1.31 -2.74
CA THR A 318 12.83 2.17 -1.58
C THR A 318 11.92 1.77 -0.42
N PHE A 319 12.37 1.98 0.82
CA PHE A 319 11.52 1.78 1.99
C PHE A 319 10.25 2.63 1.94
N GLN A 320 10.36 3.87 1.44
CA GLN A 320 9.24 4.77 1.26
C GLN A 320 8.15 4.14 0.37
N HIS A 321 8.52 3.63 -0.80
CA HIS A 321 7.56 3.01 -1.71
C HIS A 321 6.94 1.73 -1.13
N LYS A 322 7.71 0.92 -0.38
CA LYS A 322 7.18 -0.25 0.34
C LYS A 322 6.10 0.14 1.36
N VAL A 323 6.27 1.29 2.04
CA VAL A 323 5.25 1.85 2.93
C VAL A 323 4.03 2.35 2.14
N GLU A 324 4.23 3.03 1.02
CA GLU A 324 3.16 3.49 0.13
C GLU A 324 2.35 2.32 -0.43
N THR A 325 3.01 1.25 -0.88
CA THR A 325 2.36 0.02 -1.34
C THR A 325 1.53 -0.63 -0.23
N MET A 326 2.04 -0.67 0.99
CA MET A 326 1.30 -1.17 2.15
C MET A 326 0.06 -0.29 2.45
N GLN A 327 0.20 1.04 2.37
CA GLN A 327 -0.93 1.95 2.54
C GLN A 327 -1.98 1.76 1.45
N THR A 328 -1.56 1.62 0.20
CA THR A 328 -2.44 1.34 -0.95
C THR A 328 -3.15 0.00 -0.78
N ALA A 329 -2.47 -1.04 -0.31
CA ALA A 329 -3.10 -2.33 -0.01
C ALA A 329 -4.18 -2.19 1.09
N ALA A 330 -3.92 -1.38 2.13
CA ALA A 330 -4.91 -1.08 3.16
C ALA A 330 -6.11 -0.27 2.61
N GLN A 331 -5.87 0.67 1.69
CA GLN A 331 -6.93 1.41 1.01
C GLN A 331 -7.77 0.50 0.11
N ASN A 332 -7.15 -0.38 -0.67
CA ASN A 332 -7.85 -1.34 -1.53
C ASN A 332 -8.67 -2.34 -0.71
N PHE A 333 -8.18 -2.75 0.47
CA PHE A 333 -8.98 -3.49 1.42
C PHE A 333 -10.18 -2.68 1.91
N GLY A 334 -10.00 -1.38 2.18
CA GLY A 334 -11.10 -0.47 2.53
C GLY A 334 -12.15 -0.37 1.44
N ILE A 335 -11.76 -0.32 0.16
CA ILE A 335 -12.67 -0.33 -0.99
C ILE A 335 -13.45 -1.64 -1.05
N THR A 336 -12.78 -2.78 -0.90
CA THR A 336 -13.42 -4.10 -0.90
C THR A 336 -14.42 -4.23 0.26
N LEU A 337 -14.10 -3.67 1.43
CA LEU A 337 -15.02 -3.60 2.56
C LEU A 337 -16.23 -2.72 2.26
N TYR A 338 -16.02 -1.56 1.64
CA TYR A 338 -17.09 -0.66 1.19
C TYR A 338 -18.00 -1.36 0.19
N ASP A 339 -17.47 -2.00 -0.85
CA ASP A 339 -18.23 -2.74 -1.85
C ASP A 339 -19.12 -3.82 -1.22
N SER A 340 -18.63 -4.49 -0.16
CA SER A 340 -19.41 -5.48 0.57
C SER A 340 -20.51 -4.88 1.46
N LEU A 341 -20.42 -3.60 1.81
CA LEU A 341 -21.38 -2.87 2.63
C LEU A 341 -22.29 -1.93 1.83
N GLU A 342 -21.97 -1.67 0.55
CA GLU A 342 -22.63 -0.66 -0.29
C GLU A 342 -24.13 -0.81 -0.33
N SER A 343 -24.64 -2.03 -0.55
CA SER A 343 -26.09 -2.28 -0.59
C SER A 343 -26.76 -1.93 0.74
N SER A 344 -26.15 -2.33 1.86
CA SER A 344 -26.68 -2.04 3.20
C SER A 344 -26.62 -0.56 3.55
N LEU A 345 -25.58 0.16 3.09
CA LEU A 345 -25.44 1.61 3.28
C LEU A 345 -26.43 2.39 2.40
N SER A 346 -26.65 1.95 1.17
CA SER A 346 -27.64 2.51 0.25
C SER A 346 -29.05 2.35 0.80
N ASP A 347 -29.40 1.14 1.25
CA ASP A 347 -30.68 0.85 1.86
C ASP A 347 -30.93 1.67 3.13
N ALA A 348 -29.90 1.83 3.98
CA ALA A 348 -29.97 2.67 5.18
C ALA A 348 -30.17 4.16 4.85
N THR A 349 -29.51 4.65 3.80
CA THR A 349 -29.66 6.04 3.34
C THR A 349 -31.04 6.29 2.75
N GLN A 350 -31.55 5.37 1.94
CA GLN A 350 -32.91 5.43 1.39
C GLN A 350 -33.92 5.40 2.53
N TRP A 351 -33.80 4.44 3.45
CA TRP A 351 -34.68 4.35 4.63
C TRP A 351 -34.67 5.63 5.45
N GLY A 352 -33.49 6.23 5.71
CA GLY A 352 -33.36 7.52 6.41
C GLY A 352 -34.08 8.66 5.67
N THR A 353 -34.01 8.68 4.35
CA THR A 353 -34.71 9.66 3.50
C THR A 353 -36.22 9.46 3.59
N ASP A 354 -36.69 8.22 3.56
CA ASP A 354 -38.13 7.88 3.68
C ASP A 354 -38.66 8.24 5.05
N CYS A 355 -37.91 7.99 6.13
CA CYS A 355 -38.23 8.42 7.49
C CYS A 355 -38.37 9.93 7.60
N LEU A 356 -37.43 10.71 7.07
CA LEU A 356 -37.48 12.17 7.07
C LEU A 356 -38.70 12.67 6.26
N THR A 357 -39.02 12.03 5.15
CA THR A 357 -40.16 12.35 4.33
C THR A 357 -41.48 12.06 5.08
N GLN A 358 -41.58 10.91 5.75
CA GLN A 358 -42.73 10.56 6.58
C GLN A 358 -42.95 11.56 7.73
N LEU A 359 -41.86 11.91 8.46
CA LEU A 359 -41.94 12.89 9.54
C LEU A 359 -42.38 14.26 9.04
N THR A 360 -41.83 14.70 7.90
CA THR A 360 -42.16 16.00 7.29
C THR A 360 -43.61 16.02 6.82
N THR A 361 -44.10 14.95 6.20
CA THR A 361 -45.49 14.81 5.75
C THR A 361 -46.44 14.77 6.94
N ALA A 362 -46.15 13.97 7.96
CA ALA A 362 -46.96 13.87 9.17
C ALA A 362 -47.06 15.22 9.90
N LEU A 363 -45.93 15.97 9.97
CA LEU A 363 -45.92 17.31 10.56
C LEU A 363 -46.75 18.31 9.75
N SER A 364 -46.71 18.26 8.41
CA SER A 364 -47.39 19.19 7.54
C SER A 364 -48.90 18.93 7.46
N GLU A 365 -49.34 17.68 7.54
CA GLU A 365 -50.76 17.26 7.37
C GLU A 365 -51.51 17.11 8.71
N GLY A 366 -50.81 16.62 9.75
CA GLY A 366 -51.44 16.29 11.04
C GLY A 366 -50.85 16.98 12.27
N GLY A 367 -49.86 17.85 12.08
CA GLY A 367 -49.19 18.59 13.14
C GLY A 367 -48.28 17.76 14.07
N PRO A 368 -47.93 18.30 15.25
CA PRO A 368 -46.93 17.65 16.14
C PRO A 368 -47.38 16.26 16.67
N GLU A 369 -48.67 16.03 16.86
CA GLU A 369 -49.19 14.75 17.35
C GLU A 369 -49.03 13.64 16.29
N ALA A 370 -49.28 13.94 15.02
CA ALA A 370 -49.08 13.01 13.92
C ALA A 370 -47.59 12.72 13.67
N MET A 371 -46.75 13.73 13.83
CA MET A 371 -45.31 13.53 13.76
C MET A 371 -44.77 12.60 14.87
N LEU A 372 -45.30 12.72 16.10
CA LEU A 372 -44.93 11.81 17.20
C LEU A 372 -45.40 10.36 16.95
N ALA A 373 -46.60 10.18 16.36
CA ALA A 373 -47.07 8.86 15.99
C ALA A 373 -46.19 8.23 14.88
N ALA A 374 -45.89 8.99 13.83
CA ALA A 374 -44.96 8.55 12.77
C ALA A 374 -43.57 8.21 13.31
N ALA A 375 -43.04 8.99 14.27
CA ALA A 375 -41.78 8.67 14.92
C ALA A 375 -41.82 7.34 15.70
N GLY A 376 -42.98 7.03 16.32
CA GLY A 376 -43.19 5.74 16.99
C GLY A 376 -43.20 4.55 16.01
N GLU A 377 -43.82 4.70 14.85
CA GLU A 377 -43.80 3.70 13.78
C GLU A 377 -42.38 3.48 13.24
N ILE A 378 -41.64 4.56 12.94
CA ILE A 378 -40.25 4.50 12.49
C ILE A 378 -39.36 3.75 13.50
N ILE A 379 -39.53 4.00 14.80
CA ILE A 379 -38.74 3.30 15.84
C ILE A 379 -39.11 1.80 15.87
N SER A 380 -40.38 1.46 15.67
CA SER A 380 -40.82 0.06 15.60
C SER A 380 -40.24 -0.66 14.38
N ASP A 381 -40.26 0.00 13.21
CA ASP A 381 -39.73 -0.54 11.96
C ASP A 381 -38.20 -0.67 12.02
N LEU A 382 -37.52 0.30 12.65
CA LEU A 382 -36.07 0.22 12.91
C LEU A 382 -35.72 -0.98 13.79
N ALA A 383 -36.48 -1.22 14.85
CA ALA A 383 -36.24 -2.35 15.74
C ALA A 383 -36.45 -3.70 15.01
N ALA A 384 -37.48 -3.79 14.18
CA ALA A 384 -37.75 -4.96 13.35
C ALA A 384 -36.65 -5.17 12.29
N GLY A 385 -36.26 -4.10 11.59
CA GLY A 385 -35.19 -4.15 10.58
C GLY A 385 -33.82 -4.52 11.14
N ILE A 386 -33.46 -4.03 12.32
CA ILE A 386 -32.24 -4.45 13.01
C ILE A 386 -32.26 -5.94 13.32
N ALA A 387 -33.38 -6.45 13.81
CA ALA A 387 -33.55 -7.87 14.13
C ALA A 387 -33.41 -8.77 12.89
N GLU A 388 -33.91 -8.31 11.74
CA GLU A 388 -33.87 -9.04 10.46
C GLU A 388 -32.44 -9.00 9.83
N GLN A 389 -31.75 -7.87 9.93
CA GLN A 389 -30.42 -7.69 9.33
C GLN A 389 -29.27 -8.25 10.17
N LEU A 390 -29.50 -8.49 11.48
CA LEU A 390 -28.45 -8.95 12.40
C LEU A 390 -27.72 -10.23 11.93
N PRO A 391 -28.41 -11.26 11.39
CA PRO A 391 -27.74 -12.45 10.86
C PRO A 391 -26.84 -12.15 9.66
N GLY A 392 -27.24 -11.25 8.76
CA GLY A 392 -26.46 -10.83 7.60
C GLY A 392 -25.19 -10.07 8.00
N LEU A 393 -25.32 -9.14 8.95
CA LEU A 393 -24.17 -8.41 9.51
C LEU A 393 -23.18 -9.33 10.20
N MET A 394 -23.66 -10.36 10.92
CA MET A 394 -22.79 -11.36 11.53
C MET A 394 -22.03 -12.19 10.48
N GLN A 395 -22.72 -12.57 9.38
CA GLN A 395 -22.05 -13.30 8.30
C GLN A 395 -21.00 -12.43 7.61
N THR A 396 -21.33 -11.18 7.29
CA THR A 396 -20.37 -10.22 6.73
C THR A 396 -19.13 -10.05 7.64
N GLY A 397 -19.35 -9.96 8.96
CA GLY A 397 -18.25 -9.92 9.93
C GLY A 397 -17.36 -11.17 9.90
N VAL A 398 -17.93 -12.35 9.76
CA VAL A 398 -17.20 -13.61 9.62
C VAL A 398 -16.41 -13.64 8.30
N ASP A 399 -17.02 -13.19 7.21
CA ASP A 399 -16.37 -13.16 5.89
C ASP A 399 -15.19 -12.18 5.87
N ILE A 400 -15.32 -11.01 6.50
CA ILE A 400 -14.24 -10.03 6.68
C ILE A 400 -13.08 -10.64 7.49
N ILE A 401 -13.37 -11.29 8.62
CA ILE A 401 -12.34 -11.93 9.45
C ILE A 401 -11.64 -13.04 8.66
N THR A 402 -12.37 -13.79 7.88
CA THR A 402 -11.83 -14.87 7.05
C THR A 402 -10.90 -14.32 5.97
N GLN A 403 -11.31 -13.26 5.26
CA GLN A 403 -10.49 -12.59 4.25
C GLN A 403 -9.23 -11.95 4.86
N LEU A 404 -9.36 -11.27 6.01
CA LEU A 404 -8.22 -10.72 6.75
C LEU A 404 -7.22 -11.81 7.15
N THR A 405 -7.73 -12.94 7.66
CA THR A 405 -6.90 -14.07 8.07
C THR A 405 -6.16 -14.66 6.86
N GLN A 406 -6.85 -14.80 5.72
CA GLN A 406 -6.26 -15.31 4.49
C GLN A 406 -5.19 -14.34 3.98
N SER A 407 -5.52 -13.04 3.86
CA SER A 407 -4.57 -12.02 3.39
C SER A 407 -3.32 -11.92 4.27
N LEU A 408 -3.50 -12.03 5.59
CA LEU A 408 -2.38 -12.04 6.53
C LEU A 408 -1.53 -13.31 6.38
N THR A 409 -2.17 -14.46 6.15
CA THR A 409 -1.48 -15.73 5.94
C THR A 409 -0.68 -15.72 4.64
N ASP A 410 -1.24 -15.14 3.58
CA ASP A 410 -0.59 -15.02 2.27
C ASP A 410 0.57 -14.02 2.29
N ALA A 411 0.46 -12.95 3.09
CA ALA A 411 1.52 -11.95 3.27
C ALA A 411 2.64 -12.40 4.23
N MET A 412 2.37 -13.37 5.10
CA MET A 412 3.30 -13.79 6.17
C MET A 412 4.67 -14.26 5.65
N PRO A 413 4.79 -15.05 4.56
CA PRO A 413 6.09 -15.47 4.04
C PRO A 413 6.95 -14.27 3.63
N ALA A 414 6.39 -13.30 2.90
CA ALA A 414 7.10 -12.10 2.45
C ALA A 414 7.52 -11.21 3.64
N MET A 415 6.68 -11.10 4.66
CA MET A 415 7.01 -10.38 5.90
C MET A 415 8.15 -11.05 6.69
N LEU A 416 8.16 -12.39 6.74
CA LEU A 416 9.22 -13.15 7.41
C LEU A 416 10.55 -13.06 6.66
N ASP A 417 10.53 -13.12 5.33
CA ASP A 417 11.72 -12.95 4.51
C ASP A 417 12.30 -11.54 4.68
N THR A 418 11.46 -10.50 4.60
CA THR A 418 11.90 -9.12 4.81
C THR A 418 12.42 -8.89 6.23
N ALA A 419 11.75 -9.44 7.25
CA ALA A 419 12.22 -9.37 8.64
C ALA A 419 13.55 -10.11 8.82
N GLY A 420 13.73 -11.25 8.15
CA GLY A 420 14.98 -12.02 8.14
C GLY A 420 16.13 -11.23 7.52
N GLU A 421 15.91 -10.56 6.39
CA GLU A 421 16.90 -9.70 5.74
C GLU A 421 17.28 -8.48 6.60
N VAL A 422 16.28 -7.81 7.19
CA VAL A 422 16.52 -6.67 8.09
C VAL A 422 17.30 -7.10 9.32
N LEU A 423 16.94 -8.22 9.95
CA LEU A 423 17.66 -8.75 11.10
C LEU A 423 19.09 -9.20 10.72
N GLY A 424 19.26 -9.82 9.55
CA GLY A 424 20.55 -10.19 9.01
C GLY A 424 21.45 -8.98 8.78
N THR A 425 20.92 -7.93 8.16
CA THR A 425 21.64 -6.67 7.89
C THR A 425 21.99 -5.94 9.19
N LEU A 426 21.08 -5.88 10.16
CA LEU A 426 21.33 -5.31 11.49
C LEU A 426 22.39 -6.12 12.24
N ALA A 427 22.28 -7.45 12.24
CA ALA A 427 23.25 -8.32 12.89
C ALA A 427 24.63 -8.15 12.26
N GLN A 428 24.72 -8.13 10.93
CA GLN A 428 25.98 -7.91 10.22
C GLN A 428 26.55 -6.52 10.51
N GLY A 429 25.72 -5.47 10.48
CA GLY A 429 26.13 -4.11 10.82
C GLY A 429 26.66 -3.99 12.26
N ILE A 430 26.07 -4.69 13.22
CA ILE A 430 26.58 -4.76 14.60
C ILE A 430 27.90 -5.51 14.64
N ILE A 431 28.02 -6.65 13.96
CA ILE A 431 29.23 -7.47 13.95
C ILE A 431 30.39 -6.69 13.33
N ASP A 432 30.17 -6.01 12.21
CA ASP A 432 31.21 -5.25 11.49
C ASP A 432 31.71 -4.06 12.31
N ASN A 433 30.85 -3.43 13.11
CA ASN A 433 31.21 -2.29 13.96
C ASN A 433 31.51 -2.70 15.42
N LEU A 434 31.40 -3.98 15.77
CA LEU A 434 31.63 -4.47 17.13
C LEU A 434 33.01 -4.10 17.70
N PRO A 435 34.12 -4.18 16.94
CA PRO A 435 35.42 -3.75 17.43
C PRO A 435 35.47 -2.27 17.84
N GLU A 436 34.85 -1.39 17.04
CA GLU A 436 34.80 0.05 17.32
C GLU A 436 33.87 0.38 18.49
N LEU A 437 32.72 -0.33 18.59
CA LEU A 437 31.79 -0.21 19.72
C LEU A 437 32.45 -0.64 21.04
N ILE A 438 33.27 -1.69 21.01
CA ILE A 438 34.00 -2.15 22.21
C ILE A 438 35.06 -1.10 22.62
N VAL A 439 35.77 -0.51 21.68
CA VAL A 439 36.72 0.55 21.97
C VAL A 439 36.01 1.79 22.54
N CYS A 440 34.92 2.23 21.94
CA CYS A 440 34.14 3.35 22.47
C CYS A 440 33.56 3.04 23.87
N ALA A 441 33.05 1.83 24.10
CA ALA A 441 32.58 1.44 25.41
C ALA A 441 33.71 1.43 26.46
N ALA A 442 34.88 0.93 26.10
CA ALA A 442 36.04 0.93 26.99
C ALA A 442 36.51 2.34 27.34
N LEU A 443 36.51 3.26 26.35
CA LEU A 443 36.82 4.66 26.59
C LEU A 443 35.81 5.35 27.49
N ILE A 444 34.51 5.15 27.25
CA ILE A 444 33.43 5.68 28.09
C ILE A 444 33.52 5.14 29.53
N ILE A 445 33.77 3.84 29.69
CA ILE A 445 33.93 3.23 31.01
C ILE A 445 35.17 3.80 31.70
N SER A 446 36.30 3.95 30.98
CA SER A 446 37.51 4.52 31.55
C SER A 446 37.31 5.96 32.00
N GLU A 447 36.63 6.80 31.20
CA GLU A 447 36.31 8.17 31.54
C GLU A 447 35.34 8.26 32.72
N LEU A 448 34.33 7.38 32.74
CA LEU A 448 33.39 7.28 33.87
C LEU A 448 34.08 6.85 35.16
N VAL A 449 35.00 5.87 35.10
CA VAL A 449 35.78 5.42 36.26
C VAL A 449 36.66 6.54 36.78
N ASN A 450 37.35 7.28 35.90
CA ASN A 450 38.17 8.42 36.28
C ASN A 450 37.29 9.51 36.92
N TYR A 451 36.18 9.87 36.29
CA TYR A 451 35.25 10.88 36.83
C TYR A 451 34.69 10.48 38.20
N LEU A 452 34.27 9.19 38.35
CA LEU A 452 33.80 8.66 39.63
C LEU A 452 34.90 8.63 40.71
N GLY A 453 36.14 8.33 40.31
CA GLY A 453 37.29 8.36 41.20
C GLY A 453 37.63 9.76 41.70
N ASP A 454 37.63 10.74 40.82
CA ASP A 454 37.95 12.14 41.14
C ASP A 454 36.87 12.83 41.96
N HIS A 455 35.61 12.35 41.90
CA HIS A 455 34.45 12.95 42.59
C HIS A 455 33.82 12.00 43.60
N ALA A 456 34.53 10.93 44.00
CA ALA A 456 33.97 9.91 44.88
C ALA A 456 33.44 10.47 46.23
N ASP A 457 34.16 11.40 46.82
CA ASP A 457 33.79 12.03 48.09
C ASP A 457 32.55 12.93 47.92
N ASP A 458 32.48 13.71 46.85
CA ASP A 458 31.33 14.59 46.52
C ASP A 458 30.07 13.78 46.18
N ILE A 459 30.22 12.65 45.50
CA ILE A 459 29.09 11.75 45.15
C ILE A 459 28.56 11.03 46.38
N MET A 460 29.44 10.60 47.29
CA MET A 460 29.04 10.01 48.55
C MET A 460 28.30 10.99 49.45
N ASP A 461 28.82 12.22 49.58
CA ASP A 461 28.17 13.25 50.40
C ASP A 461 26.80 13.67 49.85
N LYS A 462 26.69 13.83 48.52
CA LYS A 462 25.41 14.11 47.86
C LYS A 462 24.47 12.94 47.89
N GLY A 463 24.97 11.71 47.79
CA GLY A 463 24.20 10.48 47.92
C GLY A 463 23.58 10.34 49.34
N VAL A 464 24.33 10.63 50.37
CA VAL A 464 23.83 10.67 51.76
C VAL A 464 22.77 11.75 51.94
N GLN A 465 23.02 12.97 51.45
CA GLN A 465 22.03 14.06 51.49
C GLN A 465 20.76 13.73 50.71
N PHE A 466 20.86 13.03 49.57
CA PHE A 466 19.72 12.60 48.79
C PHE A 466 18.88 11.56 49.53
N VAL A 467 19.52 10.56 50.15
CA VAL A 467 18.85 9.56 50.97
C VAL A 467 18.17 10.19 52.19
N GLU A 468 18.86 11.09 52.90
CA GLU A 468 18.28 11.86 54.01
C GLU A 468 17.06 12.70 53.59
N SER A 469 17.13 13.33 52.42
CA SER A 469 16.02 14.10 51.85
C SER A 469 14.82 13.21 51.52
N ILE A 470 15.06 12.01 50.92
CA ILE A 470 14.01 11.02 50.68
C ILE A 470 13.36 10.55 51.96
N ILE A 471 14.18 10.16 52.95
CA ILE A 471 13.68 9.69 54.26
C ILE A 471 12.83 10.77 54.93
N THR A 472 13.30 12.04 54.89
CA THR A 472 12.59 13.17 55.47
C THR A 472 11.27 13.44 54.71
N GLY A 473 11.31 13.40 53.34
CA GLY A 473 10.12 13.56 52.50
C GLY A 473 9.08 12.47 52.71
N ILE A 474 9.50 11.21 52.77
CA ILE A 474 8.61 10.06 53.08
C ILE A 474 8.01 10.18 54.45
N THR A 475 8.82 10.51 55.48
CA THR A 475 8.36 10.62 56.84
C THR A 475 7.36 11.76 57.02
N ALA A 476 7.55 12.87 56.32
CA ALA A 476 6.60 14.00 56.32
C ALA A 476 5.29 13.72 55.56
N ALA A 477 5.38 12.94 54.46
CA ALA A 477 4.21 12.65 53.62
C ALA A 477 3.38 11.45 54.17
N LEU A 478 3.99 10.58 54.96
CA LEU A 478 3.37 9.34 55.45
C LEU A 478 2.03 9.54 56.19
N PRO A 479 1.88 10.51 57.10
CA PRO A 479 0.60 10.74 57.78
C PRO A 479 -0.52 11.20 56.81
N GLN A 480 -0.19 12.00 55.81
CA GLN A 480 -1.14 12.45 54.77
C GLN A 480 -1.54 11.34 53.84
N LEU A 481 -0.58 10.49 53.44
CA LEU A 481 -0.83 9.32 52.62
C LEU A 481 -1.74 8.31 53.33
N ILE A 482 -1.51 8.04 54.61
CA ILE A 482 -2.35 7.15 55.39
C ILE A 482 -3.78 7.72 55.55
N THR A 483 -3.91 8.99 55.80
CA THR A 483 -5.22 9.67 55.92
C THR A 483 -5.98 9.66 54.58
N SER A 484 -5.29 9.93 53.48
CA SER A 484 -5.87 9.93 52.17
C SER A 484 -6.28 8.50 51.72
N ALA A 485 -5.44 7.49 52.00
CA ALA A 485 -5.75 6.11 51.70
C ALA A 485 -6.95 5.60 52.51
N ALA A 486 -7.01 5.94 53.82
CA ALA A 486 -8.16 5.59 54.64
C ALA A 486 -9.46 6.25 54.17
N GLY A 487 -9.39 7.51 53.76
CA GLY A 487 -10.51 8.24 53.18
C GLY A 487 -10.97 7.67 51.82
N LEU A 488 -10.04 7.23 50.99
CA LEU A 488 -10.33 6.59 49.72
C LEU A 488 -11.00 5.21 49.93
N ILE A 489 -10.48 4.41 50.83
CA ILE A 489 -11.05 3.10 51.16
C ILE A 489 -12.46 3.23 51.73
N ALA A 490 -12.69 4.22 52.62
CA ALA A 490 -14.02 4.47 53.17
C ALA A 490 -15.02 4.89 52.06
N LYS A 491 -14.61 5.76 51.11
CA LYS A 491 -15.44 6.15 49.96
C LYS A 491 -15.74 5.00 49.03
N TRP A 492 -14.76 4.16 48.77
CA TRP A 492 -14.93 2.96 47.95
C TRP A 492 -15.88 1.94 48.62
N ALA A 493 -15.71 1.69 49.92
CA ALA A 493 -16.58 0.79 50.65
C ALA A 493 -18.04 1.30 50.64
N ALA A 494 -18.24 2.61 50.89
CA ALA A 494 -19.58 3.20 50.81
C ALA A 494 -20.20 3.12 49.44
N ALA A 495 -19.43 3.38 48.36
CA ALA A 495 -19.89 3.25 46.97
C ALA A 495 -20.25 1.79 46.61
N LEU A 496 -19.41 0.86 47.04
CA LEU A 496 -19.65 -0.58 46.80
C LEU A 496 -20.94 -1.06 47.49
N ILE A 497 -21.15 -0.65 48.74
CA ILE A 497 -22.36 -0.99 49.49
C ILE A 497 -23.61 -0.35 48.86
N ALA A 498 -23.51 0.91 48.42
CA ALA A 498 -24.62 1.58 47.75
C ALA A 498 -25.04 0.93 46.44
N HIS A 499 -24.09 0.42 45.68
CA HIS A 499 -24.34 -0.21 44.36
C HIS A 499 -24.46 -1.75 44.41
N LEU A 500 -24.30 -2.35 45.57
CA LEU A 500 -24.39 -3.81 45.73
C LEU A 500 -25.71 -4.41 45.18
N PRO A 501 -26.88 -3.78 45.41
CA PRO A 501 -28.13 -4.30 44.84
C PRO A 501 -28.15 -4.29 43.31
N ASP A 502 -27.55 -3.25 42.70
CA ASP A 502 -27.50 -3.12 41.22
C ASP A 502 -26.50 -4.10 40.62
N ILE A 503 -25.36 -4.32 41.30
CA ILE A 503 -24.37 -5.32 40.90
C ILE A 503 -24.97 -6.73 40.95
N LEU A 504 -25.75 -7.05 42.01
CA LEU A 504 -26.43 -8.34 42.12
C LEU A 504 -27.52 -8.51 41.05
N LYS A 505 -28.29 -7.47 40.72
CA LYS A 505 -29.25 -7.51 39.62
C LYS A 505 -28.57 -7.73 38.27
N CYS A 506 -27.49 -6.99 38.02
CA CYS A 506 -26.71 -7.14 36.79
C CYS A 506 -26.11 -8.54 36.68
N GLY A 507 -25.55 -9.08 37.75
CA GLY A 507 -25.03 -10.45 37.79
C GLY A 507 -26.10 -11.52 37.56
N ALA A 508 -27.29 -11.34 38.14
CA ALA A 508 -28.43 -12.23 37.87
C ALA A 508 -28.91 -12.17 36.43
N ALA A 509 -29.01 -10.94 35.84
CA ALA A 509 -29.37 -10.77 34.45
C ALA A 509 -28.34 -11.39 33.49
N MET A 510 -27.05 -11.23 33.77
CA MET A 510 -25.97 -11.86 32.99
C MET A 510 -26.04 -13.39 33.06
N LEU A 511 -26.29 -13.94 34.25
CA LEU A 511 -26.45 -15.40 34.41
C LEU A 511 -27.65 -15.93 33.63
N THR A 512 -28.77 -15.22 33.67
CA THR A 512 -29.96 -15.59 32.89
C THR A 512 -29.70 -15.57 31.40
N THR A 513 -29.08 -14.49 30.90
CA THR A 513 -28.70 -14.35 29.48
C THR A 513 -27.70 -15.42 29.04
N LEU A 514 -26.74 -15.75 29.90
CA LEU A 514 -25.75 -16.82 29.64
C LEU A 514 -26.43 -18.19 29.56
N VAL A 515 -27.35 -18.47 30.49
CA VAL A 515 -28.08 -19.75 30.51
C VAL A 515 -28.97 -19.87 29.30
N ASP A 516 -29.68 -18.79 28.91
CA ASP A 516 -30.54 -18.77 27.70
C ASP A 516 -29.65 -18.92 26.43
N GLY A 517 -28.50 -18.27 26.38
CA GLY A 517 -27.52 -18.41 25.30
C GLY A 517 -26.98 -19.84 25.16
N ILE A 518 -26.68 -20.48 26.29
CA ILE A 518 -26.22 -21.88 26.31
C ILE A 518 -27.34 -22.82 25.82
N ILE A 519 -28.55 -22.62 26.30
CA ILE A 519 -29.69 -23.46 25.90
C ILE A 519 -29.92 -23.36 24.39
N ARG A 520 -29.95 -22.14 23.83
CA ARG A 520 -30.10 -21.93 22.36
C ARG A 520 -28.93 -22.53 21.60
N SER A 521 -27.71 -22.41 22.12
CA SER A 521 -26.53 -23.00 21.47
C SER A 521 -26.57 -24.52 21.45
N ILE A 522 -27.11 -25.16 22.50
CA ILE A 522 -27.31 -26.61 22.55
C ILE A 522 -28.38 -27.06 21.54
N GLU A 523 -29.49 -26.31 21.40
CA GLU A 523 -30.52 -26.57 20.40
C GLU A 523 -29.96 -26.47 18.97
N ASN A 524 -29.25 -25.38 18.67
CA ASN A 524 -28.58 -25.18 17.38
C ASN A 524 -27.52 -26.23 17.06
N LEU A 525 -26.76 -26.66 18.09
CA LEU A 525 -25.75 -27.70 17.94
C LEU A 525 -26.39 -29.07 17.67
N ALA A 526 -27.54 -29.35 18.30
CA ALA A 526 -28.28 -30.57 18.05
C ALA A 526 -28.87 -30.61 16.63
N GLU A 527 -29.40 -29.47 16.14
CA GLU A 527 -29.88 -29.36 14.75
C GLU A 527 -28.72 -29.46 13.74
N ALA A 528 -27.62 -28.80 13.98
CA ALA A 528 -26.42 -28.88 13.15
C ALA A 528 -25.83 -30.30 13.13
N ALA A 529 -25.81 -30.98 14.26
CA ALA A 529 -25.37 -32.37 14.36
C ALA A 529 -26.28 -33.32 13.57
N LEU A 530 -27.59 -33.13 13.67
CA LEU A 530 -28.58 -33.90 12.88
C LEU A 530 -28.46 -33.62 11.38
N ALA A 531 -28.24 -32.36 10.98
CA ALA A 531 -28.00 -32.00 9.58
C ALA A 531 -26.66 -32.57 9.06
N CYS A 532 -25.64 -32.60 9.90
CA CYS A 532 -24.33 -33.19 9.57
C CYS A 532 -24.44 -34.72 9.40
N ILE A 533 -25.18 -35.38 10.31
CA ILE A 533 -25.46 -36.82 10.23
C ILE A 533 -26.28 -37.14 8.96
N ALA A 534 -27.31 -36.34 8.65
CA ALA A 534 -28.09 -36.51 7.44
C ALA A 534 -27.29 -36.35 6.16
N LYS A 535 -26.34 -35.37 6.12
CA LYS A 535 -25.40 -35.21 5.02
C LYS A 535 -24.39 -36.35 4.93
N LEU A 536 -23.87 -36.81 6.07
CA LEU A 536 -22.96 -37.97 6.13
C LEU A 536 -23.64 -39.25 5.61
N VAL A 537 -24.88 -39.49 6.02
CA VAL A 537 -25.69 -40.63 5.53
C VAL A 537 -25.95 -40.49 4.04
N GLY A 538 -26.29 -39.30 3.53
CA GLY A 538 -26.51 -39.05 2.11
C GLY A 538 -25.24 -39.22 1.25
N VAL A 539 -24.08 -38.86 1.79
CA VAL A 539 -22.77 -39.10 1.14
C VAL A 539 -22.42 -40.59 1.18
N TRP A 540 -22.78 -41.27 2.26
CA TRP A 540 -22.53 -42.72 2.38
C TRP A 540 -23.37 -43.53 1.39
N ASP A 541 -24.67 -43.21 1.26
CA ASP A 541 -25.55 -43.89 0.31
C ASP A 541 -25.17 -43.62 -1.16
N GLY A 542 -24.61 -42.44 -1.47
CA GLY A 542 -24.21 -42.07 -2.82
C GLY A 542 -22.84 -42.61 -3.27
N ASN A 543 -21.97 -43.03 -2.34
CA ASN A 543 -20.58 -43.38 -2.61
C ASN A 543 -20.15 -44.72 -1.98
N MET A 544 -21.07 -45.63 -1.77
CA MET A 544 -20.83 -46.88 -1.08
C MET A 544 -19.71 -47.72 -1.76
N ASP A 545 -19.62 -47.66 -3.09
CA ASP A 545 -18.59 -48.37 -3.87
C ASP A 545 -17.20 -47.71 -3.73
N GLU A 546 -17.13 -46.36 -3.63
CA GLU A 546 -15.86 -45.65 -3.42
C GLU A 546 -15.29 -45.81 -2.01
N PHE A 547 -16.14 -45.87 -0.99
CA PHE A 547 -15.71 -46.18 0.38
C PHE A 547 -15.22 -47.60 0.54
N GLY A 548 -15.78 -48.56 -0.23
CA GLY A 548 -15.28 -49.92 -0.33
C GLY A 548 -13.84 -49.93 -0.84
N HIS A 549 -13.55 -49.22 -1.91
CA HIS A 549 -12.20 -49.11 -2.49
C HIS A 549 -11.21 -48.34 -1.58
N ILE A 550 -11.67 -47.32 -0.87
CA ILE A 550 -10.83 -46.61 0.13
C ILE A 550 -10.47 -47.56 1.30
N GLY A 551 -11.44 -48.33 1.77
CA GLY A 551 -11.23 -49.35 2.81
C GLY A 551 -10.21 -50.43 2.38
N GLU A 552 -10.34 -50.96 1.17
CA GLU A 552 -9.38 -51.90 0.58
C GLU A 552 -7.97 -51.29 0.45
N ASN A 553 -7.86 -50.05 -0.02
CA ASN A 553 -6.57 -49.35 -0.14
C ASN A 553 -5.91 -49.06 1.21
N ILE A 554 -6.69 -48.72 2.26
CA ILE A 554 -6.18 -48.55 3.61
C ILE A 554 -5.68 -49.87 4.18
N VAL A 555 -6.46 -50.95 4.04
CA VAL A 555 -6.05 -52.29 4.53
C VAL A 555 -4.81 -52.78 3.76
N GLN A 556 -4.76 -52.56 2.44
CA GLN A 556 -3.59 -52.89 1.64
C GLN A 556 -2.37 -52.03 2.00
N GLY A 557 -2.56 -50.74 2.32
CA GLY A 557 -1.52 -49.86 2.81
C GLY A 557 -0.94 -50.30 4.15
N ILE A 558 -1.81 -50.76 5.05
CA ILE A 558 -1.40 -51.32 6.36
C ILE A 558 -0.63 -52.63 6.16
N ILE A 559 -1.12 -53.51 5.33
CA ILE A 559 -0.46 -54.80 4.99
C ILE A 559 0.93 -54.54 4.39
N ASN A 560 1.03 -53.61 3.45
CA ASN A 560 2.30 -53.22 2.80
C ASN A 560 3.26 -52.54 3.80
N GLY A 561 2.71 -51.72 4.74
CA GLY A 561 3.47 -51.09 5.79
C GLY A 561 4.04 -52.11 6.79
N ILE A 562 3.25 -53.09 7.20
CA ILE A 562 3.69 -54.19 8.09
C ILE A 562 4.71 -55.09 7.37
N ALA A 563 4.49 -55.44 6.12
CA ALA A 563 5.42 -56.23 5.32
C ALA A 563 6.76 -55.51 5.10
N GLY A 564 6.72 -54.14 4.92
CA GLY A 564 7.92 -53.31 4.76
C GLY A 564 8.74 -53.12 6.05
N MET A 565 8.13 -53.36 7.20
CA MET A 565 8.81 -53.26 8.54
C MET A 565 9.50 -54.58 8.93
N TRP A 566 9.13 -55.71 8.36
CA TRP A 566 9.67 -57.02 8.78
C TRP A 566 11.11 -57.28 8.31
N GLY A 567 11.72 -56.37 7.57
CA GLY A 567 13.09 -56.51 7.09
C GLY A 567 14.09 -55.47 7.64
N LYS A 568 13.68 -54.57 8.55
CA LYS A 568 14.59 -53.58 9.10
C LYS A 568 14.94 -53.91 10.57
N PRO A 569 16.23 -54.00 10.93
CA PRO A 569 16.62 -54.19 12.30
C PRO A 569 16.26 -52.96 13.13
N VAL A 570 15.48 -53.14 14.18
CA VAL A 570 15.13 -52.09 15.13
C VAL A 570 16.36 -51.82 15.99
N SER A 571 17.03 -50.70 15.73
CA SER A 571 18.04 -50.18 16.64
C SER A 571 17.35 -49.55 17.85
N TYR A 572 17.36 -50.24 18.96
CA TYR A 572 16.96 -49.71 20.26
C TYR A 572 17.97 -48.62 20.67
N THR A 573 17.58 -47.38 20.60
CA THR A 573 18.26 -46.34 21.36
C THR A 573 17.69 -46.32 22.77
N HIS A 574 18.50 -46.80 23.71
CA HIS A 574 18.24 -46.63 25.14
C HIS A 574 18.20 -45.15 25.48
N LEU A 575 17.02 -44.62 25.75
CA LEU A 575 16.85 -43.40 26.53
C LEU A 575 17.19 -43.75 27.98
N ARG A 576 18.41 -43.43 28.42
CA ARG A 576 18.75 -43.38 29.83
C ARG A 576 17.98 -42.22 30.44
N ALA A 577 17.04 -42.54 31.30
CA ALA A 577 16.52 -41.62 32.29
C ALA A 577 17.68 -41.23 33.21
N HIS A 578 18.06 -39.97 33.22
CA HIS A 578 18.90 -39.42 34.28
C HIS A 578 18.00 -39.22 35.51
N GLU A 579 18.09 -40.14 36.44
CA GLU A 579 17.76 -39.84 37.83
C GLU A 579 18.77 -38.81 38.33
N THR A 580 18.31 -37.64 38.66
CA THR A 580 19.04 -36.67 39.46
C THR A 580 18.96 -37.16 40.91
N VAL A 581 20.00 -37.80 41.36
CA VAL A 581 20.27 -37.97 42.81
C VAL A 581 20.69 -36.60 43.33
N LEU A 582 19.85 -36.08 44.22
CA LEU A 582 20.25 -35.06 45.18
C LEU A 582 21.23 -35.73 46.15
N ASP A 583 22.46 -35.20 46.23
CA ASP A 583 23.26 -35.23 47.44
C ASP A 583 24.28 -34.10 47.41
N LEU A 584 24.19 -33.31 48.48
CA LEU A 584 25.08 -32.29 49.06
C LEU A 584 24.86 -30.86 48.55
#